data_34af9f69996726d07c247b576806dcb2
#
_entry.id   34af9f69996726d07c247b576806dcb2
#
_cell.length_a   1.000
_cell.length_b   1.000
_cell.length_c   1.000
_cell.angle_alpha   90.00
_cell.angle_beta   90.00
_cell.angle_gamma   90.00
#
_symmetry.space_group_name_H-M   'P 1'
#
loop_
_entity.id
_entity.type
_entity.pdbx_description
1 polymer ?
#
loop_
_entity_poly.entity_id
_entity_poly.type
_entity_poly.pdbx_seq_one_letter_code
_entity_poly.pdbx_strand_id
1 'polypeptide(L)'
;MKTVTRRSFLKTAGTALGVPYFVPASALGKDGRPAPSERVTLGCIGLGGRGTVDMQAFLGRADVQIVALCDVDSGSTRYEDGWLRGLAPAMEAVKKHYAGRSGTFVGPEGYGDFRKLLARDDIDAVCIGTPDHWHAAITVAAARAGKDIYCEKPLGLTVADGRAMVEAVKRHDRVFQCGSQRRSDARCRSACELVRNGRVGKLHTVRVGLPGGHWTRKNLQPNNDPQPVPEGFDYDMWLGPTPLAPYTYNRCHWNFRWNLAYSGGMVTDWGAHLIDVAHWGMGTEDTGPIEVEGKATWPPRTDLFNTATAFEFTCKYANGVTLIAKNGGPSRFEGTDGWIDLEGGKAEPESLLTDRTEVGKVQLYKSNDHHGNFIDCVKSRQRTAAPADVAHRSITPSHLANIAMQLGRKLRWDPAAERFVDDAEADRQLSRPYRAPWSL
;
A
#
# COMPACT_ATOMS: atom_id res chain seq x y z
N MET A 1 56.73 19.33 27.18
CA MET A 1 55.24 19.26 27.24
C MET A 1 54.79 20.25 28.32
N LYS A 2 54.08 21.33 27.92
CA LYS A 2 53.56 22.31 28.90
C LYS A 2 52.24 21.70 29.44
N THR A 3 52.19 21.41 30.72
CA THR A 3 51.04 20.93 31.45
C THR A 3 49.93 22.00 31.47
N VAL A 4 48.81 21.72 30.83
CA VAL A 4 47.62 22.59 30.89
C VAL A 4 47.00 22.44 32.28
N THR A 5 47.00 23.51 33.07
CA THR A 5 46.41 23.49 34.42
C THR A 5 44.88 23.61 34.36
N ARG A 6 44.19 23.03 35.36
CA ARG A 6 42.70 23.13 35.47
C ARG A 6 42.20 24.58 35.35
N ARG A 7 42.99 25.55 35.80
CA ARG A 7 42.66 26.98 35.78
C ARG A 7 42.72 27.58 34.35
N SER A 8 43.64 27.09 33.49
CA SER A 8 43.71 27.50 32.08
C SER A 8 42.62 26.86 31.25
N PHE A 9 42.25 25.61 31.56
CA PHE A 9 41.13 24.93 30.92
C PHE A 9 39.79 25.62 31.21
N LEU A 10 39.52 26.02 32.45
CA LEU A 10 38.30 26.73 32.83
C LEU A 10 38.22 28.16 32.25
N LYS A 11 39.36 28.85 32.07
CA LYS A 11 39.39 30.15 31.39
C LYS A 11 39.06 30.02 29.90
N THR A 12 39.52 28.96 29.22
CA THR A 12 39.22 28.75 27.80
C THR A 12 37.80 28.23 27.61
N ALA A 13 37.25 27.42 28.52
CA ALA A 13 35.86 27.00 28.53
C ALA A 13 34.87 28.17 28.81
N GLY A 14 35.26 29.12 29.68
CA GLY A 14 34.43 30.30 30.01
C GLY A 14 34.27 31.27 28.85
N THR A 15 35.27 31.39 27.95
CA THR A 15 35.18 32.25 26.75
C THR A 15 34.38 31.62 25.61
N ALA A 16 34.16 30.29 25.60
CA ALA A 16 33.33 29.61 24.64
C ALA A 16 31.82 29.70 24.96
N LEU A 17 31.44 30.06 26.19
CA LEU A 17 30.04 30.18 26.64
C LEU A 17 29.43 31.57 26.42
N GLY A 18 30.18 32.54 25.89
CA GLY A 18 29.74 33.93 25.75
C GLY A 18 29.30 34.35 24.34
N VAL A 19 29.31 33.46 23.35
CA VAL A 19 28.75 33.78 22.04
C VAL A 19 27.25 33.42 22.08
N PRO A 20 26.34 34.41 21.93
CA PRO A 20 24.91 34.04 21.81
C PRO A 20 24.74 33.16 20.57
N TYR A 21 24.46 31.88 20.82
CA TYR A 21 24.03 31.00 19.74
C TYR A 21 22.69 31.51 19.23
N PHE A 22 22.72 32.19 18.10
CA PHE A 22 21.52 32.51 17.35
C PHE A 22 20.95 31.21 16.76
N VAL A 23 20.01 30.58 17.46
CA VAL A 23 19.23 29.47 16.91
C VAL A 23 18.16 30.10 16.02
N PRO A 24 18.18 29.87 14.69
CA PRO A 24 17.15 30.43 13.80
C PRO A 24 15.76 30.00 14.27
N ALA A 25 14.76 30.86 14.14
CA ALA A 25 13.38 30.53 14.52
C ALA A 25 12.86 29.27 13.83
N SER A 26 13.34 28.98 12.60
CA SER A 26 13.06 27.75 11.87
C SER A 26 13.60 26.46 12.53
N ALA A 27 14.68 26.58 13.34
CA ALA A 27 15.23 25.46 14.10
C ALA A 27 14.49 25.22 15.44
N LEU A 28 13.71 26.20 15.89
CA LEU A 28 12.94 26.15 17.14
C LEU A 28 11.47 25.82 16.94
N GLY A 29 11.04 25.47 15.72
CA GLY A 29 9.64 25.14 15.46
C GLY A 29 8.65 26.29 15.66
N LYS A 30 9.00 27.53 15.24
CA LYS A 30 8.11 28.68 15.30
C LYS A 30 7.19 28.78 14.07
N ASP A 31 6.11 29.53 14.21
CA ASP A 31 5.11 29.83 13.15
C ASP A 31 4.32 28.58 12.71
N GLY A 32 3.99 27.68 13.66
CA GLY A 32 3.18 26.47 13.38
C GLY A 32 3.92 25.38 12.64
N ARG A 33 5.27 25.44 12.55
CA ARG A 33 6.11 24.42 11.92
C ARG A 33 6.91 23.66 12.99
N PRO A 34 6.89 22.31 12.98
CA PRO A 34 7.76 21.53 13.84
C PRO A 34 9.24 21.83 13.58
N ALA A 35 10.08 21.73 14.62
CA ALA A 35 11.52 21.81 14.47
C ALA A 35 12.01 20.74 13.46
N PRO A 36 13.15 20.93 12.77
CA PRO A 36 13.70 19.92 11.86
C PRO A 36 13.84 18.54 12.49
N SER A 37 14.20 18.46 13.78
CA SER A 37 14.30 17.21 14.56
C SER A 37 12.96 16.54 14.88
N GLU A 38 11.84 17.21 14.65
CA GLU A 38 10.47 16.71 14.87
C GLU A 38 9.78 16.34 13.55
N ARG A 39 10.46 16.55 12.43
CA ARG A 39 9.93 16.20 11.10
C ARG A 39 10.40 14.81 10.69
N VAL A 40 9.50 14.08 10.04
CA VAL A 40 9.86 12.83 9.37
C VAL A 40 10.42 13.17 7.99
N THR A 41 11.65 12.73 7.71
CA THR A 41 12.24 12.84 6.37
C THR A 41 11.77 11.68 5.50
N LEU A 42 11.19 12.01 4.34
CA LEU A 42 10.50 11.05 3.49
C LEU A 42 11.16 10.93 2.11
N GLY A 43 11.38 9.69 1.66
CA GLY A 43 11.65 9.34 0.27
C GLY A 43 10.41 8.80 -0.42
N CYS A 44 10.10 9.24 -1.67
CA CYS A 44 8.98 8.69 -2.43
C CYS A 44 9.50 7.89 -3.62
N ILE A 45 8.99 6.67 -3.80
CA ILE A 45 9.41 5.70 -4.82
C ILE A 45 8.18 5.31 -5.65
N GLY A 46 8.24 5.57 -6.97
CA GLY A 46 7.10 5.43 -7.88
C GLY A 46 6.19 6.67 -7.85
N LEU A 47 6.31 7.51 -8.88
CA LEU A 47 5.69 8.83 -8.97
C LEU A 47 4.68 8.92 -10.13
N GLY A 48 4.06 7.78 -10.41
CA GLY A 48 2.93 7.67 -11.33
C GLY A 48 1.64 8.25 -10.76
N GLY A 49 0.48 7.83 -11.29
CA GLY A 49 -0.83 8.37 -10.88
C GLY A 49 -1.01 8.35 -9.37
N ARG A 50 -1.02 7.17 -8.74
CA ARG A 50 -1.26 7.03 -7.30
C ARG A 50 -0.11 7.56 -6.45
N GLY A 51 1.15 7.22 -6.80
CA GLY A 51 2.29 7.68 -6.02
C GLY A 51 2.44 9.21 -5.97
N THR A 52 2.04 9.92 -7.04
CA THR A 52 1.97 11.40 -7.00
C THR A 52 0.92 11.90 -6.01
N VAL A 53 -0.25 11.24 -5.93
CA VAL A 53 -1.30 11.61 -4.96
C VAL A 53 -0.82 11.42 -3.53
N ASP A 54 -0.16 10.31 -3.24
CA ASP A 54 0.39 10.04 -1.90
C ASP A 54 1.53 11.01 -1.56
N MET A 55 2.45 11.26 -2.51
CA MET A 55 3.49 12.28 -2.36
C MET A 55 2.90 13.65 -2.02
N GLN A 56 1.85 14.08 -2.72
CA GLN A 56 1.18 15.36 -2.46
C GLN A 56 0.51 15.41 -1.08
N ALA A 57 -0.11 14.30 -0.64
CA ALA A 57 -0.69 14.20 0.70
C ALA A 57 0.37 14.38 1.79
N PHE A 58 1.53 13.72 1.66
CA PHE A 58 2.65 13.90 2.58
C PHE A 58 3.28 15.30 2.46
N LEU A 59 3.42 15.84 1.26
CA LEU A 59 3.99 17.17 1.01
C LEU A 59 3.18 18.28 1.69
N GLY A 60 1.86 18.09 1.80
CA GLY A 60 0.95 19.03 2.49
C GLY A 60 1.15 19.10 4.00
N ARG A 61 1.86 18.15 4.62
CA ARG A 61 2.04 18.08 6.06
C ARG A 61 3.24 18.92 6.53
N ALA A 62 3.03 19.67 7.59
CA ALA A 62 4.08 20.53 8.17
C ALA A 62 5.20 19.71 8.85
N ASP A 63 4.87 18.50 9.32
CA ASP A 63 5.75 17.58 10.04
C ASP A 63 6.42 16.52 9.16
N VAL A 64 6.36 16.71 7.83
CA VAL A 64 7.04 15.86 6.83
C VAL A 64 7.95 16.74 5.98
N GLN A 65 9.12 16.21 5.64
CA GLN A 65 10.03 16.80 4.67
C GLN A 65 10.41 15.78 3.62
N ILE A 66 9.97 15.98 2.37
CA ILE A 66 10.37 15.13 1.25
C ILE A 66 11.77 15.52 0.79
N VAL A 67 12.73 14.60 0.95
CA VAL A 67 14.16 14.83 0.68
C VAL A 67 14.69 14.03 -0.52
N ALA A 68 13.95 13.03 -0.98
CA ALA A 68 14.34 12.19 -2.11
C ALA A 68 13.13 11.71 -2.90
N LEU A 69 13.29 11.61 -4.21
CA LEU A 69 12.29 11.11 -5.15
C LEU A 69 12.91 10.07 -6.09
N CYS A 70 12.19 9.00 -6.37
CA CYS A 70 12.67 7.95 -7.26
C CYS A 70 11.57 7.51 -8.23
N ASP A 71 11.87 7.53 -9.52
CA ASP A 71 11.04 6.91 -10.54
C ASP A 71 11.91 6.46 -11.71
N VAL A 72 11.52 5.39 -12.37
CA VAL A 72 12.17 4.85 -13.57
C VAL A 72 11.75 5.59 -14.86
N ASP A 73 10.69 6.41 -14.79
CA ASP A 73 10.23 7.30 -15.86
C ASP A 73 10.60 8.75 -15.50
N SER A 74 11.43 9.38 -16.34
CA SER A 74 11.82 10.76 -16.13
C SER A 74 10.65 11.74 -16.26
N GLY A 75 9.62 11.39 -17.05
CA GLY A 75 8.39 12.15 -17.23
C GLY A 75 7.63 11.77 -18.49
N SER A 76 6.37 11.40 -18.33
CA SER A 76 5.50 11.10 -19.47
C SER A 76 4.03 11.38 -19.17
N THR A 77 3.21 11.44 -20.24
CA THR A 77 1.75 11.59 -20.20
C THR A 77 1.02 10.26 -20.38
N ARG A 78 1.74 9.13 -20.28
CA ARG A 78 1.20 7.77 -20.51
C ARG A 78 0.40 7.22 -19.32
N TYR A 79 0.30 8.00 -18.26
CA TYR A 79 -0.48 7.64 -17.07
C TYR A 79 -1.99 7.81 -17.29
N GLU A 80 -2.77 7.35 -16.32
CA GLU A 80 -4.24 7.26 -16.36
C GLU A 80 -4.94 8.53 -16.87
N ASP A 81 -4.53 9.66 -16.34
CA ASP A 81 -5.19 10.96 -16.52
C ASP A 81 -4.62 11.77 -17.69
N GLY A 82 -3.59 11.24 -18.37
CA GLY A 82 -2.87 11.96 -19.42
C GLY A 82 -2.03 13.14 -18.91
N TRP A 83 -1.92 13.31 -17.61
CA TRP A 83 -1.08 14.35 -17.00
C TRP A 83 0.38 13.93 -17.02
N LEU A 84 1.25 14.92 -17.07
CA LEU A 84 2.68 14.70 -16.98
C LEU A 84 3.02 14.19 -15.56
N ARG A 85 3.51 12.94 -15.47
CA ARG A 85 3.92 12.26 -14.23
C ARG A 85 5.34 11.70 -14.38
N GLY A 86 5.91 11.24 -13.28
CA GLY A 86 7.27 10.70 -13.22
C GLY A 86 8.20 11.59 -12.41
N LEU A 87 9.51 11.34 -12.52
CA LEU A 87 10.52 11.96 -11.65
C LEU A 87 10.61 13.48 -11.81
N ALA A 88 10.76 14.00 -13.04
CA ALA A 88 10.98 15.42 -13.25
C ALA A 88 9.80 16.30 -12.80
N PRO A 89 8.52 16.00 -13.16
CA PRO A 89 7.40 16.79 -12.68
C PRO A 89 7.20 16.70 -11.17
N ALA A 90 7.50 15.56 -10.54
CA ALA A 90 7.46 15.44 -9.09
C ALA A 90 8.55 16.28 -8.39
N MET A 91 9.76 16.28 -8.94
CA MET A 91 10.86 17.14 -8.48
C MET A 91 10.48 18.61 -8.52
N GLU A 92 9.88 19.05 -9.62
CA GLU A 92 9.42 20.43 -9.79
C GLU A 92 8.31 20.80 -8.78
N ALA A 93 7.34 19.91 -8.58
CA ALA A 93 6.27 20.12 -7.61
C ALA A 93 6.79 20.28 -6.18
N VAL A 94 7.75 19.45 -5.76
CA VAL A 94 8.34 19.50 -4.42
C VAL A 94 9.22 20.76 -4.27
N LYS A 95 10.04 21.10 -5.27
CA LYS A 95 10.83 22.34 -5.28
C LYS A 95 9.93 23.57 -5.15
N LYS A 96 8.87 23.64 -5.95
CA LYS A 96 7.90 24.74 -5.91
C LYS A 96 7.23 24.86 -4.55
N HIS A 97 6.87 23.73 -3.92
CA HIS A 97 6.25 23.73 -2.60
C HIS A 97 7.17 24.31 -1.52
N TYR A 98 8.48 24.02 -1.58
CA TYR A 98 9.45 24.54 -0.62
C TYR A 98 10.04 25.91 -1.02
N ALA A 99 9.88 26.36 -2.27
CA ALA A 99 10.26 27.69 -2.70
C ALA A 99 9.54 28.77 -1.87
N GLY A 100 10.26 29.73 -1.37
CA GLY A 100 9.68 30.78 -0.51
C GLY A 100 9.50 30.40 0.97
N ARG A 101 9.85 29.16 1.36
CA ARG A 101 9.96 28.79 2.77
C ARG A 101 11.38 29.15 3.26
N SER A 102 11.48 29.92 4.34
CA SER A 102 12.80 30.27 4.93
C SER A 102 13.57 29.00 5.33
N GLY A 103 14.80 28.85 4.87
CA GLY A 103 15.69 27.72 5.21
C GLY A 103 16.67 27.37 4.08
N THR A 104 17.63 26.52 4.38
CA THR A 104 18.69 26.08 3.46
C THR A 104 18.32 24.87 2.60
N PHE A 105 17.05 24.43 2.60
CA PHE A 105 16.61 23.25 1.82
C PHE A 105 16.61 23.57 0.32
N VAL A 106 17.48 22.90 -0.42
CA VAL A 106 17.72 23.13 -1.87
C VAL A 106 16.73 22.34 -2.76
N GLY A 107 15.90 21.48 -2.17
CA GLY A 107 14.97 20.60 -2.86
C GLY A 107 15.33 19.11 -2.71
N PRO A 108 14.46 18.20 -3.16
CA PRO A 108 14.74 16.78 -3.10
C PRO A 108 15.80 16.38 -4.10
N GLU A 109 16.49 15.28 -3.84
CA GLU A 109 17.36 14.61 -4.81
C GLU A 109 16.57 13.57 -5.61
N GLY A 110 16.85 13.45 -6.91
CA GLY A 110 16.16 12.54 -7.83
C GLY A 110 16.98 11.30 -8.18
N TYR A 111 16.33 10.14 -8.21
CA TYR A 111 16.94 8.84 -8.50
C TYR A 111 16.13 8.04 -9.51
N GLY A 112 16.83 7.31 -10.42
CA GLY A 112 16.20 6.26 -11.24
C GLY A 112 16.23 4.88 -10.57
N ASP A 113 17.04 4.72 -9.52
CA ASP A 113 17.23 3.45 -8.80
C ASP A 113 16.93 3.64 -7.31
N PHE A 114 15.89 2.97 -6.82
CA PHE A 114 15.44 3.06 -5.43
C PHE A 114 16.50 2.63 -4.42
N ARG A 115 17.44 1.76 -4.80
CA ARG A 115 18.52 1.30 -3.90
C ARG A 115 19.43 2.45 -3.48
N LYS A 116 19.65 3.42 -4.38
CA LYS A 116 20.43 4.63 -4.08
C LYS A 116 19.68 5.54 -3.10
N LEU A 117 18.36 5.64 -3.24
CA LEU A 117 17.52 6.38 -2.28
C LEU A 117 17.55 5.71 -0.89
N LEU A 118 17.40 4.39 -0.85
CA LEU A 118 17.39 3.63 0.41
C LEU A 118 18.74 3.67 1.15
N ALA A 119 19.85 3.85 0.42
CA ALA A 119 21.19 3.95 0.98
C ALA A 119 21.46 5.28 1.73
N ARG A 120 20.55 6.24 1.70
CA ARG A 120 20.69 7.51 2.42
C ARG A 120 20.33 7.35 3.89
N ASP A 121 21.22 7.82 4.77
CA ASP A 121 21.02 7.77 6.23
C ASP A 121 20.04 8.84 6.74
N ASP A 122 19.86 9.93 5.98
CA ASP A 122 18.96 11.04 6.34
C ASP A 122 17.49 10.83 5.99
N ILE A 123 17.10 9.64 5.56
CA ILE A 123 15.69 9.26 5.28
C ILE A 123 15.18 8.40 6.43
N ASP A 124 14.09 8.83 7.09
CA ASP A 124 13.41 8.08 8.14
C ASP A 124 12.43 7.06 7.58
N ALA A 125 11.68 7.45 6.55
CA ALA A 125 10.60 6.65 6.00
C ALA A 125 10.51 6.75 4.47
N VAL A 126 9.84 5.77 3.86
CA VAL A 126 9.58 5.77 2.42
C VAL A 126 8.09 5.59 2.10
N CYS A 127 7.64 6.24 1.02
CA CYS A 127 6.35 6.02 0.39
C CYS A 127 6.55 5.26 -0.92
N ILE A 128 5.95 4.07 -1.05
CA ILE A 128 6.08 3.18 -2.21
C ILE A 128 4.75 3.21 -2.98
N GLY A 129 4.75 3.82 -4.17
CA GLY A 129 3.62 3.92 -5.09
C GLY A 129 3.89 3.29 -6.46
N THR A 130 4.75 2.27 -6.50
CA THR A 130 5.13 1.50 -7.71
C THR A 130 4.01 0.56 -8.16
N PRO A 131 4.11 -0.12 -9.32
CA PRO A 131 3.25 -1.26 -9.64
C PRO A 131 3.40 -2.43 -8.66
N ASP A 132 2.35 -3.28 -8.55
CA ASP A 132 2.21 -4.34 -7.55
C ASP A 132 3.42 -5.28 -7.47
N HIS A 133 4.03 -5.62 -8.61
CA HIS A 133 5.16 -6.55 -8.70
C HIS A 133 6.45 -6.03 -8.06
N TRP A 134 6.51 -4.75 -7.74
CA TRP A 134 7.64 -4.13 -7.05
C TRP A 134 7.46 -3.98 -5.55
N HIS A 135 6.21 -4.05 -5.05
CA HIS A 135 5.90 -3.76 -3.64
C HIS A 135 6.74 -4.59 -2.67
N ALA A 136 6.85 -5.91 -2.90
CA ALA A 136 7.58 -6.79 -1.99
C ALA A 136 9.09 -6.51 -2.01
N ALA A 137 9.71 -6.46 -3.17
CA ALA A 137 11.16 -6.25 -3.29
C ALA A 137 11.60 -4.92 -2.67
N ILE A 138 10.86 -3.84 -2.92
CA ILE A 138 11.18 -2.52 -2.36
C ILE A 138 10.91 -2.48 -0.85
N THR A 139 9.78 -3.05 -0.39
CA THR A 139 9.45 -3.10 1.05
C THR A 139 10.51 -3.87 1.85
N VAL A 140 10.92 -5.05 1.36
CA VAL A 140 11.96 -5.86 2.02
C VAL A 140 13.29 -5.11 2.06
N ALA A 141 13.68 -4.46 0.94
CA ALA A 141 14.89 -3.66 0.88
C ALA A 141 14.83 -2.43 1.82
N ALA A 142 13.69 -1.73 1.88
CA ALA A 142 13.48 -0.59 2.76
C ALA A 142 13.55 -0.99 4.24
N ALA A 143 12.92 -2.12 4.61
CA ALA A 143 12.99 -2.65 5.97
C ALA A 143 14.42 -2.99 6.37
N ARG A 144 15.20 -3.66 5.50
CA ARG A 144 16.61 -3.95 5.70
C ARG A 144 17.48 -2.69 5.84
N ALA A 145 17.11 -1.63 5.11
CA ALA A 145 17.78 -0.32 5.21
C ALA A 145 17.31 0.51 6.42
N GLY A 146 16.49 -0.05 7.30
CA GLY A 146 16.04 0.62 8.52
C GLY A 146 14.97 1.70 8.31
N LYS A 147 14.29 1.74 7.13
CA LYS A 147 13.28 2.74 6.82
C LYS A 147 11.90 2.27 7.25
N ASP A 148 11.08 3.17 7.81
CA ASP A 148 9.67 2.95 8.00
C ASP A 148 8.94 3.08 6.65
N ILE A 149 7.78 2.41 6.46
CA ILE A 149 7.26 2.14 5.13
C ILE A 149 5.76 2.43 5.03
N TYR A 150 5.40 3.33 4.12
CA TYR A 150 4.06 3.39 3.55
C TYR A 150 4.12 2.71 2.17
N CYS A 151 3.32 1.68 1.96
CA CYS A 151 3.28 0.98 0.67
C CYS A 151 1.85 0.90 0.15
N GLU A 152 1.64 1.30 -1.10
CA GLU A 152 0.33 1.19 -1.73
C GLU A 152 -0.16 -0.25 -1.83
N LYS A 153 -1.47 -0.40 -1.90
CA LYS A 153 -2.17 -1.68 -2.13
C LYS A 153 -2.06 -2.10 -3.61
N PRO A 154 -2.21 -3.40 -3.93
CA PRO A 154 -2.32 -4.57 -3.05
C PRO A 154 -0.98 -4.94 -2.41
N LEU A 155 -1.02 -5.57 -1.23
CA LEU A 155 0.19 -6.00 -0.56
C LEU A 155 0.78 -7.23 -1.27
N GLY A 156 1.81 -7.00 -2.10
CA GLY A 156 2.48 -8.03 -2.89
C GLY A 156 1.68 -8.55 -4.09
N LEU A 157 2.37 -9.24 -4.97
CA LEU A 157 1.81 -9.86 -6.18
C LEU A 157 1.37 -11.32 -5.91
N THR A 158 1.89 -11.94 -4.84
CA THR A 158 1.64 -13.32 -4.42
C THR A 158 1.49 -13.42 -2.91
N VAL A 159 0.99 -14.55 -2.42
CA VAL A 159 0.93 -14.82 -0.98
C VAL A 159 2.33 -14.81 -0.36
N ALA A 160 3.32 -15.42 -1.03
CA ALA A 160 4.69 -15.44 -0.56
C ALA A 160 5.32 -14.05 -0.46
N ASP A 161 5.02 -13.16 -1.42
CA ASP A 161 5.47 -11.75 -1.37
C ASP A 161 4.93 -11.04 -0.14
N GLY A 162 3.63 -11.15 0.11
CA GLY A 162 3.00 -10.54 1.29
C GLY A 162 3.60 -11.08 2.59
N ARG A 163 3.86 -12.39 2.69
CA ARG A 163 4.50 -13.01 3.85
C ARG A 163 5.92 -12.49 4.05
N ALA A 164 6.72 -12.39 2.99
CA ALA A 164 8.08 -11.86 3.05
C ALA A 164 8.11 -10.39 3.53
N MET A 165 7.13 -9.58 3.09
CA MET A 165 6.98 -8.19 3.56
C MET A 165 6.69 -8.15 5.07
N VAL A 166 5.75 -8.96 5.56
CA VAL A 166 5.40 -9.04 6.99
C VAL A 166 6.62 -9.44 7.83
N GLU A 167 7.36 -10.47 7.39
CA GLU A 167 8.53 -10.96 8.09
C GLU A 167 9.67 -9.93 8.12
N ALA A 168 9.92 -9.23 7.00
CA ALA A 168 10.93 -8.21 6.93
C ALA A 168 10.60 -7.02 7.85
N VAL A 169 9.37 -6.52 7.80
CA VAL A 169 8.89 -5.44 8.66
C VAL A 169 9.06 -5.81 10.14
N LYS A 170 8.62 -7.01 10.52
CA LYS A 170 8.76 -7.52 11.90
C LYS A 170 10.22 -7.70 12.32
N ARG A 171 11.03 -8.33 11.47
CA ARG A 171 12.45 -8.63 11.77
C ARG A 171 13.27 -7.38 12.00
N HIS A 172 12.99 -6.33 11.24
CA HIS A 172 13.73 -5.07 11.32
C HIS A 172 13.05 -4.01 12.18
N ASP A 173 11.95 -4.35 12.87
CA ASP A 173 11.20 -3.45 13.76
C ASP A 173 10.81 -2.15 13.05
N ARG A 174 10.20 -2.26 11.85
CA ARG A 174 9.77 -1.10 11.08
C ARG A 174 8.28 -0.83 11.26
N VAL A 175 7.92 0.46 11.30
CA VAL A 175 6.52 0.88 11.17
C VAL A 175 6.11 0.72 9.71
N PHE A 176 5.00 0.03 9.50
CA PHE A 176 4.46 -0.21 8.17
C PHE A 176 2.98 0.18 8.10
N GLN A 177 2.59 0.82 7.00
CA GLN A 177 1.20 1.04 6.66
C GLN A 177 0.93 0.74 5.19
N CYS A 178 -0.10 -0.09 4.95
CA CYS A 178 -0.63 -0.31 3.60
C CYS A 178 -1.55 0.83 3.18
N GLY A 179 -1.58 1.17 1.88
CA GLY A 179 -2.49 2.12 1.28
C GLY A 179 -3.97 1.69 1.27
N SER A 180 -4.44 1.09 2.37
CA SER A 180 -5.83 0.68 2.60
C SER A 180 -6.63 1.82 3.23
N GLN A 181 -6.83 2.93 2.48
CA GLN A 181 -7.36 4.18 3.01
C GLN A 181 -8.76 4.07 3.61
N ARG A 182 -9.56 3.05 3.23
CA ARG A 182 -10.88 2.77 3.82
C ARG A 182 -10.82 2.48 5.32
N ARG A 183 -9.68 2.04 5.85
CA ARG A 183 -9.45 1.89 7.30
C ARG A 183 -9.39 3.22 8.05
N SER A 184 -9.25 4.33 7.33
CA SER A 184 -9.30 5.69 7.87
C SER A 184 -10.60 6.43 7.47
N ASP A 185 -11.57 5.73 6.91
CA ASP A 185 -12.93 6.24 6.67
C ASP A 185 -13.82 5.93 7.87
N ALA A 186 -14.42 6.97 8.45
CA ALA A 186 -15.24 6.85 9.65
C ALA A 186 -16.52 6.04 9.40
N ARG A 187 -17.08 6.05 8.18
CA ARG A 187 -18.28 5.30 7.83
C ARG A 187 -17.96 3.81 7.73
N CYS A 188 -16.88 3.44 7.04
CA CYS A 188 -16.40 2.05 6.98
C CYS A 188 -16.14 1.50 8.37
N ARG A 189 -15.45 2.26 9.23
CA ARG A 189 -15.21 1.88 10.62
C ARG A 189 -16.51 1.67 11.39
N SER A 190 -17.44 2.62 11.29
CA SER A 190 -18.74 2.52 11.97
C SER A 190 -19.53 1.29 11.54
N ALA A 191 -19.57 0.99 10.22
CA ALA A 191 -20.21 -0.22 9.71
C ALA A 191 -19.58 -1.49 10.31
N CYS A 192 -18.25 -1.57 10.31
CA CYS A 192 -17.54 -2.71 10.91
C CYS A 192 -17.77 -2.83 12.42
N GLU A 193 -17.78 -1.73 13.16
CA GLU A 193 -18.09 -1.71 14.60
C GLU A 193 -19.51 -2.19 14.88
N LEU A 194 -20.51 -1.72 14.12
CA LEU A 194 -21.91 -2.17 14.25
C LEU A 194 -22.03 -3.68 14.04
N VAL A 195 -21.41 -4.20 12.96
CA VAL A 195 -21.42 -5.63 12.65
C VAL A 195 -20.74 -6.45 13.75
N ARG A 196 -19.55 -6.03 14.21
CA ARG A 196 -18.79 -6.74 15.26
C ARG A 196 -19.45 -6.68 16.64
N ASN A 197 -20.33 -5.71 16.87
CA ASN A 197 -21.15 -5.61 18.06
C ASN A 197 -22.52 -6.29 17.92
N GLY A 198 -22.74 -7.08 16.84
CA GLY A 198 -23.91 -7.92 16.67
C GLY A 198 -25.17 -7.21 16.16
N ARG A 199 -25.05 -5.97 15.63
CA ARG A 199 -26.22 -5.20 15.17
C ARG A 199 -27.00 -5.87 14.03
N VAL A 200 -26.33 -6.66 13.19
CA VAL A 200 -26.97 -7.44 12.12
C VAL A 200 -27.44 -8.82 12.60
N GLY A 201 -27.40 -9.08 13.93
CA GLY A 201 -27.60 -10.42 14.47
C GLY A 201 -26.41 -11.33 14.17
N LYS A 202 -26.65 -12.61 13.92
CA LYS A 202 -25.59 -13.54 13.53
C LYS A 202 -25.17 -13.29 12.08
N LEU A 203 -23.96 -12.74 11.88
CA LEU A 203 -23.38 -12.57 10.54
C LEU A 203 -23.20 -13.93 9.87
N HIS A 204 -23.67 -14.09 8.64
CA HIS A 204 -23.55 -15.33 7.87
C HIS A 204 -23.01 -15.13 6.47
N THR A 205 -23.22 -13.97 5.82
CA THR A 205 -22.75 -13.70 4.48
C THR A 205 -22.17 -12.29 4.37
N VAL A 206 -21.05 -12.17 3.67
CA VAL A 206 -20.52 -10.87 3.25
C VAL A 206 -20.47 -10.86 1.72
N ARG A 207 -21.15 -9.90 1.11
CA ARG A 207 -21.10 -9.69 -0.34
C ARG A 207 -20.14 -8.58 -0.68
N VAL A 208 -19.37 -8.77 -1.75
CA VAL A 208 -18.41 -7.79 -2.26
C VAL A 208 -18.63 -7.63 -3.76
N GLY A 209 -19.22 -6.50 -4.14
CA GLY A 209 -19.39 -6.10 -5.53
C GLY A 209 -18.16 -5.41 -6.06
N LEU A 210 -17.40 -6.07 -6.94
CA LEU A 210 -16.20 -5.52 -7.54
C LEU A 210 -16.50 -4.99 -8.95
N PRO A 211 -15.78 -3.97 -9.45
CA PRO A 211 -15.89 -3.56 -10.84
C PRO A 211 -15.59 -4.71 -11.81
N GLY A 212 -16.11 -4.63 -13.05
CA GLY A 212 -15.77 -5.57 -14.10
C GLY A 212 -14.28 -5.54 -14.44
N GLY A 213 -13.73 -6.67 -14.90
CA GLY A 213 -12.34 -6.74 -15.32
C GLY A 213 -12.05 -5.78 -16.48
N HIS A 214 -10.86 -5.22 -16.56
CA HIS A 214 -10.39 -4.28 -17.59
C HIS A 214 -11.24 -3.00 -17.78
N TRP A 215 -12.15 -2.67 -16.87
CA TRP A 215 -13.07 -1.55 -17.07
C TRP A 215 -12.39 -0.17 -17.05
N THR A 216 -11.23 -0.08 -16.48
CA THR A 216 -10.50 1.17 -16.39
C THR A 216 -9.22 1.19 -17.23
N ARG A 217 -9.20 0.43 -18.34
CA ARG A 217 -8.07 0.58 -19.29
C ARG A 217 -8.02 2.02 -19.82
N LYS A 218 -6.82 2.61 -19.81
CA LYS A 218 -6.60 4.03 -20.11
C LYS A 218 -5.51 4.22 -21.16
N ASN A 219 -5.60 5.30 -21.92
CA ASN A 219 -4.56 5.75 -22.86
C ASN A 219 -4.01 4.63 -23.75
N LEU A 220 -4.92 3.82 -24.34
CA LEU A 220 -4.52 2.69 -25.17
C LEU A 220 -4.06 3.12 -26.55
N GLN A 221 -3.00 2.47 -27.05
CA GLN A 221 -2.66 2.43 -28.47
C GLN A 221 -3.46 1.32 -29.18
N PRO A 222 -3.67 1.43 -30.51
CA PRO A 222 -4.48 0.47 -31.27
C PRO A 222 -3.98 -0.97 -31.23
N ASN A 223 -2.67 -1.19 -31.12
CA ASN A 223 -2.04 -2.50 -31.09
C ASN A 223 -1.08 -2.67 -29.89
N ASN A 224 -0.62 -3.89 -29.71
CA ASN A 224 0.35 -4.27 -28.68
C ASN A 224 1.70 -4.67 -29.26
N ASP A 225 2.02 -4.21 -30.46
CA ASP A 225 3.28 -4.54 -31.13
C ASP A 225 4.47 -4.03 -30.32
N PRO A 226 5.59 -4.76 -30.31
CA PRO A 226 6.82 -4.29 -29.71
C PRO A 226 7.28 -2.96 -30.31
N GLN A 227 7.70 -2.07 -29.44
CA GLN A 227 8.17 -0.72 -29.80
C GLN A 227 9.51 -0.44 -29.13
N PRO A 228 10.31 0.51 -29.66
CA PRO A 228 11.47 1.02 -28.92
C PRO A 228 11.06 1.57 -27.56
N VAL A 229 11.91 1.34 -26.56
CA VAL A 229 11.73 1.94 -25.24
C VAL A 229 11.85 3.47 -25.39
N PRO A 230 10.89 4.25 -24.87
CA PRO A 230 10.99 5.72 -24.94
C PRO A 230 12.21 6.24 -24.19
N GLU A 231 12.76 7.34 -24.70
CA GLU A 231 13.83 8.05 -23.99
C GLU A 231 13.38 8.46 -22.60
N GLY A 232 14.29 8.36 -21.62
CA GLY A 232 14.00 8.72 -20.22
C GLY A 232 13.19 7.70 -19.46
N PHE A 233 12.94 6.51 -20.02
CA PHE A 233 12.25 5.42 -19.34
C PHE A 233 13.15 4.19 -19.18
N ASP A 234 13.54 3.86 -17.95
CA ASP A 234 14.29 2.62 -17.64
C ASP A 234 13.33 1.44 -17.58
N TYR A 235 13.11 0.83 -18.76
CA TYR A 235 12.16 -0.28 -18.88
C TYR A 235 12.65 -1.57 -18.24
N ASP A 236 13.96 -1.84 -18.18
CA ASP A 236 14.50 -3.01 -17.50
C ASP A 236 14.26 -2.92 -15.99
N MET A 237 14.49 -1.75 -15.40
CA MET A 237 14.15 -1.47 -14.00
C MET A 237 12.63 -1.49 -13.79
N TRP A 238 11.82 -1.03 -14.75
CA TRP A 238 10.36 -1.12 -14.64
C TRP A 238 9.89 -2.58 -14.58
N LEU A 239 10.43 -3.46 -15.43
CA LEU A 239 10.15 -4.91 -15.40
C LEU A 239 10.60 -5.55 -14.09
N GLY A 240 11.77 -5.18 -13.61
CA GLY A 240 12.30 -5.61 -12.31
C GLY A 240 12.31 -7.12 -12.13
N PRO A 241 11.63 -7.64 -11.08
CA PRO A 241 11.62 -9.07 -10.75
C PRO A 241 10.81 -9.93 -11.71
N THR A 242 10.07 -9.34 -12.64
CA THR A 242 9.22 -10.09 -13.57
C THR A 242 10.01 -10.61 -14.78
N PRO A 243 9.50 -11.59 -15.52
CA PRO A 243 10.15 -12.07 -16.73
C PRO A 243 10.38 -10.97 -17.77
N LEU A 244 11.47 -11.07 -18.53
CA LEU A 244 11.73 -10.17 -19.66
C LEU A 244 10.58 -10.23 -20.67
N ALA A 245 10.17 -9.07 -21.13
CA ALA A 245 9.16 -8.93 -22.17
C ALA A 245 9.48 -7.71 -23.04
N PRO A 246 9.20 -7.73 -24.35
CA PRO A 246 9.36 -6.57 -25.21
C PRO A 246 8.53 -5.39 -24.70
N TYR A 247 9.06 -4.18 -24.84
CA TYR A 247 8.30 -2.99 -24.53
C TYR A 247 7.11 -2.85 -25.49
N THR A 248 5.94 -2.59 -24.93
CA THR A 248 4.74 -2.15 -25.63
C THR A 248 4.14 -0.99 -24.87
N TYR A 249 3.59 -0.01 -25.57
CA TYR A 249 2.95 1.15 -24.95
C TYR A 249 1.90 0.74 -23.92
N ASN A 250 1.07 -0.24 -24.26
CA ASN A 250 -0.07 -0.66 -23.44
C ASN A 250 0.30 -1.49 -22.20
N ARG A 251 1.55 -1.95 -22.08
CA ARG A 251 2.00 -2.82 -20.97
C ARG A 251 2.18 -2.07 -19.66
N CYS A 252 2.66 -0.85 -19.73
CA CYS A 252 3.20 -0.09 -18.61
C CYS A 252 2.18 0.87 -18.00
N HIS A 253 2.65 1.68 -17.02
CA HIS A 253 1.91 2.75 -16.35
C HIS A 253 0.58 2.26 -15.77
N TRP A 254 -0.57 2.81 -16.15
CA TRP A 254 -1.87 2.42 -15.61
C TRP A 254 -2.28 0.99 -15.96
N ASN A 255 -1.96 0.53 -17.19
CA ASN A 255 -2.52 -0.71 -17.74
C ASN A 255 -1.80 -2.00 -17.28
N PHE A 256 -0.71 -1.91 -16.51
CA PHE A 256 -0.04 -3.07 -15.90
C PHE A 256 -1.03 -3.95 -15.12
N ARG A 257 -2.08 -3.36 -14.57
CA ARG A 257 -3.14 -4.01 -13.78
C ARG A 257 -3.81 -5.18 -14.49
N TRP A 258 -3.81 -5.14 -15.82
CA TRP A 258 -4.50 -6.14 -16.65
C TRP A 258 -3.60 -7.26 -17.13
N ASN A 259 -2.37 -7.31 -16.66
CA ASN A 259 -1.41 -8.34 -16.99
C ASN A 259 -1.00 -9.11 -15.73
N LEU A 260 -1.22 -10.45 -15.76
CA LEU A 260 -0.91 -11.34 -14.63
C LEU A 260 0.56 -11.35 -14.22
N ALA A 261 1.48 -10.95 -15.11
CA ALA A 261 2.88 -10.83 -14.73
C ALA A 261 3.13 -9.71 -13.71
N TYR A 262 2.27 -8.69 -13.67
CA TYR A 262 2.47 -7.48 -12.88
C TYR A 262 1.41 -7.23 -11.82
N SER A 263 0.20 -7.80 -11.97
CA SER A 263 -0.94 -7.60 -11.08
C SER A 263 -1.88 -8.80 -11.09
N GLY A 264 -2.81 -8.87 -10.15
CA GLY A 264 -3.88 -9.88 -10.11
C GLY A 264 -5.21 -9.40 -10.72
N GLY A 265 -5.20 -8.27 -11.45
CA GLY A 265 -6.41 -7.70 -12.05
C GLY A 265 -7.36 -7.11 -11.00
N MET A 266 -8.62 -6.95 -11.40
CA MET A 266 -9.65 -6.34 -10.57
C MET A 266 -9.91 -7.11 -9.27
N VAL A 267 -9.66 -8.41 -9.27
CA VAL A 267 -9.78 -9.28 -8.09
C VAL A 267 -8.85 -8.82 -6.96
N THR A 268 -7.64 -8.37 -7.28
CA THR A 268 -6.69 -7.87 -6.28
C THR A 268 -6.72 -6.35 -6.16
N ASP A 269 -6.90 -5.60 -7.25
CA ASP A 269 -6.85 -4.14 -7.26
C ASP A 269 -7.97 -3.53 -6.38
N TRP A 270 -9.23 -3.85 -6.67
CA TRP A 270 -10.38 -3.42 -5.85
C TRP A 270 -10.67 -4.38 -4.69
N GLY A 271 -10.31 -5.66 -4.83
CA GLY A 271 -10.35 -6.62 -3.73
C GLY A 271 -9.58 -6.15 -2.51
N ALA A 272 -8.41 -5.56 -2.70
CA ALA A 272 -7.58 -4.99 -1.63
C ALA A 272 -8.30 -3.88 -0.82
N HIS A 273 -9.32 -3.24 -1.38
CA HIS A 273 -10.11 -2.26 -0.65
C HIS A 273 -11.31 -2.89 0.06
N LEU A 274 -12.13 -3.65 -0.70
CA LEU A 274 -13.43 -4.08 -0.19
C LEU A 274 -13.37 -5.36 0.61
N ILE A 275 -12.46 -6.29 0.27
CA ILE A 275 -12.24 -7.50 1.07
C ILE A 275 -11.51 -7.15 2.38
N ASP A 276 -10.68 -6.11 2.38
CA ASP A 276 -10.07 -5.60 3.61
C ASP A 276 -11.13 -5.09 4.60
N VAL A 277 -12.10 -4.30 4.13
CA VAL A 277 -13.25 -3.87 4.96
C VAL A 277 -14.09 -5.07 5.40
N ALA A 278 -14.30 -6.06 4.51
CA ALA A 278 -15.01 -7.29 4.86
C ALA A 278 -14.33 -8.04 6.00
N HIS A 279 -13.00 -8.24 5.94
CA HIS A 279 -12.21 -8.84 7.01
C HIS A 279 -12.31 -8.06 8.32
N TRP A 280 -12.26 -6.74 8.23
CA TRP A 280 -12.38 -5.86 9.39
C TRP A 280 -13.72 -6.02 10.10
N GLY A 281 -14.83 -6.04 9.33
CA GLY A 281 -16.18 -6.26 9.88
C GLY A 281 -16.43 -7.68 10.35
N MET A 282 -15.85 -8.70 9.71
CA MET A 282 -15.93 -10.10 10.15
C MET A 282 -15.09 -10.40 11.40
N GLY A 283 -14.09 -9.55 11.72
CA GLY A 283 -13.12 -9.83 12.78
C GLY A 283 -12.16 -10.97 12.45
N THR A 284 -11.76 -11.10 11.17
CA THR A 284 -10.90 -12.18 10.68
C THR A 284 -9.54 -11.69 10.21
N GLU A 285 -9.06 -10.57 10.79
CA GLU A 285 -7.82 -9.88 10.40
C GLU A 285 -6.54 -10.69 10.73
N ASP A 286 -6.63 -11.68 11.60
CA ASP A 286 -5.55 -12.57 12.03
C ASP A 286 -5.61 -13.97 11.38
N THR A 287 -6.60 -14.22 10.52
CA THR A 287 -6.83 -15.52 9.89
C THR A 287 -7.20 -15.36 8.40
N GLY A 288 -7.77 -16.39 7.80
CA GLY A 288 -8.20 -16.43 6.41
C GLY A 288 -9.35 -17.42 6.18
N PRO A 289 -9.78 -17.58 4.92
CA PRO A 289 -10.75 -18.62 4.58
C PRO A 289 -10.14 -20.01 4.77
N ILE A 290 -11.01 -21.00 4.95
CA ILE A 290 -10.63 -22.43 4.96
C ILE A 290 -10.93 -23.14 3.64
N GLU A 291 -11.77 -22.53 2.81
CA GLU A 291 -12.16 -23.04 1.50
C GLU A 291 -12.35 -21.88 0.54
N VAL A 292 -11.91 -22.05 -0.70
CA VAL A 292 -12.11 -21.09 -1.79
C VAL A 292 -12.49 -21.82 -3.07
N GLU A 293 -13.49 -21.27 -3.79
CA GLU A 293 -13.91 -21.74 -5.11
C GLU A 293 -14.40 -20.54 -5.94
N GLY A 294 -14.35 -20.68 -7.25
CA GLY A 294 -14.85 -19.62 -8.13
C GLY A 294 -14.75 -19.98 -9.60
N LYS A 295 -15.30 -19.09 -10.41
CA LYS A 295 -15.23 -19.15 -11.88
C LYS A 295 -14.89 -17.80 -12.44
N ALA A 296 -14.18 -17.78 -13.55
CA ALA A 296 -13.82 -16.55 -14.23
C ALA A 296 -13.76 -16.75 -15.74
N THR A 297 -13.96 -15.66 -16.48
CA THR A 297 -13.66 -15.58 -17.90
C THR A 297 -12.25 -15.00 -18.05
N TRP A 298 -11.38 -15.75 -18.69
CA TRP A 298 -9.99 -15.37 -18.93
C TRP A 298 -9.78 -15.11 -20.42
N PRO A 299 -9.11 -14.00 -20.79
CA PRO A 299 -8.52 -13.87 -22.10
C PRO A 299 -7.45 -14.96 -22.34
N PRO A 300 -7.05 -15.24 -23.59
CA PRO A 300 -5.90 -16.10 -23.87
C PRO A 300 -4.68 -15.69 -23.05
N ARG A 301 -3.94 -16.68 -22.54
CA ARG A 301 -2.71 -16.43 -21.75
C ARG A 301 -1.63 -15.66 -22.49
N THR A 302 -1.65 -15.74 -23.82
CA THR A 302 -0.74 -15.05 -24.74
C THR A 302 -1.09 -13.56 -24.93
N ASP A 303 -2.30 -13.16 -24.57
CA ASP A 303 -2.73 -11.77 -24.72
C ASP A 303 -1.99 -10.88 -23.72
N LEU A 304 -1.75 -9.63 -24.11
CA LEU A 304 -1.14 -8.65 -23.22
C LEU A 304 -1.99 -8.45 -21.96
N PHE A 305 -3.31 -8.36 -22.12
CA PHE A 305 -4.26 -8.23 -21.03
C PHE A 305 -4.92 -9.59 -20.77
N ASN A 306 -4.42 -10.28 -19.75
CA ASN A 306 -4.77 -11.68 -19.48
C ASN A 306 -5.30 -11.93 -18.05
N THR A 307 -5.63 -10.88 -17.31
CA THR A 307 -6.36 -11.02 -16.04
C THR A 307 -7.86 -11.33 -16.29
N ALA A 308 -8.56 -11.84 -15.29
CA ALA A 308 -9.98 -12.16 -15.40
C ALA A 308 -10.82 -10.94 -15.80
N THR A 309 -11.68 -11.10 -16.81
CA THR A 309 -12.60 -10.05 -17.29
C THR A 309 -13.99 -10.13 -16.66
N ALA A 310 -14.40 -11.31 -16.25
CA ALA A 310 -15.57 -11.56 -15.42
C ALA A 310 -15.23 -12.63 -14.40
N PHE A 311 -15.76 -12.52 -13.19
CA PHE A 311 -15.49 -13.47 -12.13
C PHE A 311 -16.56 -13.48 -11.05
N GLU A 312 -16.68 -14.63 -10.40
CA GLU A 312 -17.41 -14.83 -9.15
C GLU A 312 -16.65 -15.86 -8.31
N PHE A 313 -16.42 -15.58 -7.05
CA PHE A 313 -15.77 -16.52 -6.14
C PHE A 313 -16.37 -16.47 -4.73
N THR A 314 -16.20 -17.55 -4.01
CA THR A 314 -16.69 -17.74 -2.65
C THR A 314 -15.53 -18.18 -1.75
N CYS A 315 -15.44 -17.57 -0.58
CA CYS A 315 -14.52 -17.94 0.49
C CYS A 315 -15.32 -18.31 1.74
N LYS A 316 -15.11 -19.53 2.28
CA LYS A 316 -15.71 -19.95 3.54
C LYS A 316 -14.72 -19.80 4.69
N TYR A 317 -15.19 -19.30 5.81
CA TYR A 317 -14.40 -19.08 7.01
C TYR A 317 -14.79 -20.07 8.12
N ALA A 318 -13.84 -20.38 9.01
CA ALA A 318 -14.07 -21.33 10.12
C ALA A 318 -15.17 -20.88 11.10
N ASN A 319 -15.44 -19.57 11.19
CA ASN A 319 -16.55 -19.01 11.98
C ASN A 319 -17.94 -19.19 11.35
N GLY A 320 -18.03 -19.85 10.17
CA GLY A 320 -19.27 -20.11 9.44
C GLY A 320 -19.69 -18.98 8.50
N VAL A 321 -18.98 -17.87 8.44
CA VAL A 321 -19.27 -16.79 7.50
C VAL A 321 -18.78 -17.16 6.10
N THR A 322 -19.59 -16.81 5.09
CA THR A 322 -19.26 -16.96 3.67
C THR A 322 -19.08 -15.58 3.03
N LEU A 323 -17.90 -15.32 2.46
CA LEU A 323 -17.66 -14.15 1.62
C LEU A 323 -17.92 -14.53 0.17
N ILE A 324 -18.74 -13.74 -0.53
CA ILE A 324 -19.06 -13.90 -1.96
C ILE A 324 -18.65 -12.63 -2.68
N ALA A 325 -17.69 -12.72 -3.58
CA ALA A 325 -17.24 -11.59 -4.38
C ALA A 325 -17.50 -11.84 -5.87
N LYS A 326 -18.00 -10.83 -6.58
CA LYS A 326 -18.28 -10.91 -8.01
C LYS A 326 -18.24 -9.54 -8.70
N ASN A 327 -18.27 -9.54 -10.01
CA ASN A 327 -18.47 -8.31 -10.76
C ASN A 327 -19.85 -7.71 -10.52
N GLY A 328 -19.86 -6.44 -10.08
CA GLY A 328 -21.10 -5.73 -9.75
C GLY A 328 -21.83 -6.29 -8.52
N GLY A 329 -23.00 -5.76 -8.26
CA GLY A 329 -23.82 -6.13 -7.11
C GLY A 329 -23.48 -5.35 -5.84
N PRO A 330 -24.14 -5.69 -4.72
CA PRO A 330 -23.96 -4.98 -3.46
C PRO A 330 -22.65 -5.36 -2.77
N SER A 331 -22.13 -4.43 -1.94
CA SER A 331 -21.05 -4.68 -0.99
C SER A 331 -21.61 -4.49 0.40
N ARG A 332 -21.94 -5.59 1.12
CA ARG A 332 -22.63 -5.52 2.40
C ARG A 332 -22.40 -6.73 3.31
N PHE A 333 -22.56 -6.52 4.60
CA PHE A 333 -22.64 -7.54 5.64
C PHE A 333 -24.10 -7.97 5.81
N GLU A 334 -24.38 -9.27 5.73
CA GLU A 334 -25.73 -9.85 5.88
C GLU A 334 -25.78 -10.78 7.09
N GLY A 335 -26.66 -10.47 8.04
CA GLY A 335 -26.90 -11.28 9.23
C GLY A 335 -28.38 -11.64 9.39
N THR A 336 -28.72 -12.26 10.52
CA THR A 336 -30.11 -12.72 10.81
C THR A 336 -31.11 -11.58 10.96
N ASP A 337 -30.66 -10.39 11.37
CA ASP A 337 -31.51 -9.26 11.72
C ASP A 337 -31.46 -8.14 10.66
N GLY A 338 -30.75 -8.37 9.55
CA GLY A 338 -30.67 -7.44 8.44
C GLY A 338 -29.27 -7.32 7.82
N TRP A 339 -29.03 -6.24 7.12
CA TRP A 339 -27.75 -5.98 6.47
C TRP A 339 -27.29 -4.51 6.60
N ILE A 340 -25.97 -4.31 6.57
CA ILE A 340 -25.32 -3.00 6.52
C ILE A 340 -24.33 -3.01 5.35
N ASP A 341 -24.29 -1.96 4.53
CA ASP A 341 -23.28 -1.88 3.47
C ASP A 341 -21.86 -1.68 4.05
N LEU A 342 -20.83 -2.10 3.29
CA LEU A 342 -19.45 -2.04 3.75
C LEU A 342 -18.95 -0.61 4.00
N GLU A 343 -19.54 0.37 3.33
CA GLU A 343 -19.18 1.78 3.45
C GLU A 343 -20.11 2.55 4.42
N GLY A 344 -21.03 1.85 5.11
CA GLY A 344 -21.86 2.40 6.18
C GLY A 344 -22.91 3.43 5.74
N GLY A 345 -23.23 3.48 4.42
CA GLY A 345 -24.18 4.45 3.90
C GLY A 345 -25.64 3.97 3.84
N LYS A 346 -25.85 2.65 3.92
CA LYS A 346 -27.17 2.02 3.82
C LYS A 346 -27.29 0.80 4.72
N ALA A 347 -28.51 0.52 5.18
CA ALA A 347 -28.84 -0.68 5.94
C ALA A 347 -30.32 -1.05 5.76
N GLU A 348 -30.67 -2.28 6.06
CA GLU A 348 -32.05 -2.75 6.16
C GLU A 348 -32.16 -3.68 7.35
N PRO A 349 -33.02 -3.34 8.32
CA PRO A 349 -33.73 -2.06 8.46
C PRO A 349 -32.77 -0.87 8.70
N GLU A 350 -33.17 0.33 8.32
CA GLU A 350 -32.36 1.56 8.46
C GLU A 350 -32.00 1.86 9.94
N SER A 351 -32.82 1.39 10.87
CA SER A 351 -32.57 1.49 12.33
C SER A 351 -31.23 0.88 12.76
N LEU A 352 -30.65 -0.04 11.97
CA LEU A 352 -29.32 -0.61 12.24
C LEU A 352 -28.21 0.47 12.26
N LEU A 353 -28.38 1.58 11.53
CA LEU A 353 -27.42 2.69 11.49
C LEU A 353 -27.68 3.75 12.56
N THR A 354 -28.93 3.95 12.98
CA THR A 354 -29.36 5.10 13.78
C THR A 354 -29.49 4.82 15.26
N ASP A 355 -29.84 3.59 15.63
CA ASP A 355 -29.98 3.19 17.02
C ASP A 355 -28.59 3.00 17.67
N ARG A 356 -28.20 3.98 18.49
CA ARG A 356 -26.93 4.01 19.22
C ARG A 356 -27.09 3.67 20.70
N THR A 357 -28.18 3.02 21.09
CA THR A 357 -28.53 2.79 22.49
C THR A 357 -27.54 1.92 23.26
N GLU A 358 -26.66 1.18 22.59
CA GLU A 358 -25.52 0.52 23.21
C GLU A 358 -24.23 0.84 22.48
N VAL A 359 -23.34 1.59 23.11
CA VAL A 359 -21.93 1.64 22.67
C VAL A 359 -21.37 0.24 22.85
N GLY A 360 -21.20 -0.47 21.75
CA GLY A 360 -20.74 -1.85 21.76
C GLY A 360 -19.36 -2.01 22.41
N LYS A 361 -19.06 -3.20 22.89
CA LYS A 361 -17.79 -3.53 23.55
C LYS A 361 -16.60 -3.47 22.57
N VAL A 362 -16.85 -3.68 21.28
CA VAL A 362 -15.82 -3.66 20.23
C VAL A 362 -15.68 -2.24 19.71
N GLN A 363 -14.51 -1.66 19.96
CA GLN A 363 -14.06 -0.41 19.36
C GLN A 363 -12.87 -0.71 18.45
N LEU A 364 -12.98 -0.28 17.20
CA LEU A 364 -11.93 -0.50 16.21
C LEU A 364 -10.95 0.67 16.19
N TYR A 365 -9.77 0.41 15.65
CA TYR A 365 -8.72 1.42 15.52
C TYR A 365 -9.26 2.68 14.83
N LYS A 366 -9.11 3.84 15.48
CA LYS A 366 -9.62 5.11 14.97
C LYS A 366 -8.54 5.87 14.22
N SER A 367 -8.75 6.04 12.93
CA SER A 367 -8.00 6.97 12.09
C SER A 367 -8.99 7.74 11.20
N ASN A 368 -8.74 9.01 10.97
CA ASN A 368 -9.52 9.85 10.04
C ASN A 368 -8.60 10.54 9.00
N ASP A 369 -7.29 10.33 9.11
CA ASP A 369 -6.26 10.78 8.18
C ASP A 369 -5.26 9.64 7.98
N HIS A 370 -5.34 8.97 6.83
CA HIS A 370 -4.54 7.77 6.59
C HIS A 370 -3.04 8.07 6.49
N HIS A 371 -2.67 9.14 5.78
CA HIS A 371 -1.27 9.53 5.66
C HIS A 371 -0.73 10.10 6.98
N GLY A 372 -1.55 10.88 7.70
CA GLY A 372 -1.22 11.39 9.02
C GLY A 372 -1.01 10.29 10.04
N ASN A 373 -1.87 9.26 10.04
CA ASN A 373 -1.70 8.11 10.92
C ASN A 373 -0.34 7.42 10.74
N PHE A 374 0.13 7.26 9.50
CA PHE A 374 1.46 6.71 9.25
C PHE A 374 2.56 7.56 9.93
N ILE A 375 2.55 8.87 9.73
CA ILE A 375 3.56 9.78 10.32
C ILE A 375 3.49 9.79 11.84
N ASP A 376 2.30 9.79 12.41
CA ASP A 376 2.11 9.74 13.86
C ASP A 376 2.65 8.41 14.44
N CYS A 377 2.43 7.30 13.73
CA CYS A 377 2.95 5.99 14.13
C CYS A 377 4.47 5.87 13.94
N VAL A 378 5.06 6.49 12.91
CA VAL A 378 6.54 6.59 12.76
C VAL A 378 7.15 7.26 13.98
N LYS A 379 6.56 8.37 14.45
CA LYS A 379 7.05 9.10 15.62
C LYS A 379 6.81 8.37 16.95
N SER A 380 5.63 7.77 17.10
CA SER A 380 5.22 7.12 18.36
C SER A 380 5.63 5.65 18.47
N ARG A 381 6.07 5.04 17.34
CA ARG A 381 6.35 3.60 17.20
C ARG A 381 5.11 2.72 17.46
N GLN A 382 3.91 3.29 17.39
CA GLN A 382 2.66 2.56 17.56
C GLN A 382 2.25 1.84 16.27
N ARG A 383 1.34 0.87 16.41
CA ARG A 383 0.78 0.14 15.28
C ARG A 383 -0.12 1.05 14.45
N THR A 384 -0.01 0.96 13.13
CA THR A 384 -0.79 1.76 12.18
C THR A 384 -2.22 1.22 11.99
N ALA A 385 -3.06 1.98 11.30
CA ALA A 385 -4.43 1.56 10.94
C ALA A 385 -4.46 0.36 9.97
N ALA A 386 -3.41 0.19 9.16
CA ALA A 386 -3.30 -0.87 8.15
C ALA A 386 -1.90 -1.51 8.18
N PRO A 387 -1.53 -2.24 9.24
CA PRO A 387 -0.20 -2.84 9.37
C PRO A 387 -0.03 -4.02 8.41
N ALA A 388 1.22 -4.43 8.18
CA ALA A 388 1.58 -5.40 7.15
C ALA A 388 0.88 -6.76 7.30
N ASP A 389 0.78 -7.28 8.51
CA ASP A 389 0.14 -8.57 8.80
C ASP A 389 -1.36 -8.56 8.49
N VAL A 390 -2.07 -7.47 8.83
CA VAL A 390 -3.49 -7.28 8.51
C VAL A 390 -3.67 -7.15 6.99
N ALA A 391 -2.87 -6.32 6.32
CA ALA A 391 -2.94 -6.15 4.88
C ALA A 391 -2.64 -7.45 4.12
N HIS A 392 -1.70 -8.26 4.62
CA HIS A 392 -1.41 -9.59 4.07
C HIS A 392 -2.62 -10.52 4.19
N ARG A 393 -3.23 -10.60 5.37
CA ARG A 393 -4.40 -11.46 5.60
C ARG A 393 -5.59 -11.02 4.75
N SER A 394 -5.81 -9.72 4.60
CA SER A 394 -6.97 -9.21 3.86
C SER A 394 -6.84 -9.34 2.34
N ILE A 395 -5.62 -9.33 1.77
CA ILE A 395 -5.42 -9.57 0.33
C ILE A 395 -5.35 -11.05 -0.04
N THR A 396 -4.99 -11.93 0.91
CA THR A 396 -4.84 -13.37 0.68
C THR A 396 -6.06 -14.00 0.00
N PRO A 397 -7.33 -13.76 0.41
CA PRO A 397 -8.49 -14.33 -0.27
C PRO A 397 -8.56 -14.01 -1.77
N SER A 398 -8.14 -12.82 -2.19
CA SER A 398 -8.07 -12.44 -3.59
C SER A 398 -7.03 -13.25 -4.37
N HIS A 399 -5.87 -13.49 -3.78
CA HIS A 399 -4.84 -14.35 -4.37
C HIS A 399 -5.32 -15.80 -4.48
N LEU A 400 -5.89 -16.35 -3.41
CA LEU A 400 -6.44 -17.71 -3.40
C LEU A 400 -7.56 -17.88 -4.42
N ALA A 401 -8.44 -16.87 -4.55
CA ALA A 401 -9.52 -16.88 -5.53
C ALA A 401 -8.97 -16.89 -6.97
N ASN A 402 -7.96 -16.06 -7.28
CA ASN A 402 -7.31 -16.12 -8.59
C ASN A 402 -6.72 -17.50 -8.87
N ILE A 403 -6.10 -18.15 -7.90
CA ILE A 403 -5.56 -19.51 -8.05
C ILE A 403 -6.69 -20.52 -8.27
N ALA A 404 -7.74 -20.52 -7.45
CA ALA A 404 -8.87 -21.44 -7.57
C ALA A 404 -9.58 -21.29 -8.93
N MET A 405 -9.81 -20.05 -9.38
CA MET A 405 -10.43 -19.77 -10.67
C MET A 405 -9.54 -20.18 -11.86
N GLN A 406 -8.21 -20.06 -11.75
CA GLN A 406 -7.27 -20.51 -12.78
C GLN A 406 -7.20 -22.04 -12.88
N LEU A 407 -7.28 -22.74 -11.73
CA LEU A 407 -7.31 -24.20 -11.67
C LEU A 407 -8.70 -24.78 -11.95
N GLY A 408 -9.76 -23.94 -11.92
CA GLY A 408 -11.13 -24.33 -12.21
C GLY A 408 -11.72 -25.31 -11.18
N ARG A 409 -11.24 -25.29 -9.94
CA ARG A 409 -11.69 -26.21 -8.88
C ARG A 409 -11.69 -25.57 -7.50
N LYS A 410 -12.47 -26.17 -6.59
CA LYS A 410 -12.47 -25.84 -5.17
C LYS A 410 -11.11 -26.22 -4.54
N LEU A 411 -10.61 -25.34 -3.67
CA LEU A 411 -9.37 -25.52 -2.94
C LEU A 411 -9.65 -25.39 -1.43
N ARG A 412 -8.98 -26.23 -0.62
CA ARG A 412 -8.95 -26.13 0.83
C ARG A 412 -7.68 -25.40 1.26
N TRP A 413 -7.80 -24.48 2.17
CA TRP A 413 -6.72 -23.64 2.65
C TRP A 413 -6.52 -23.77 4.15
N ASP A 414 -5.27 -23.91 4.58
CA ASP A 414 -4.88 -23.76 5.98
C ASP A 414 -4.36 -22.35 6.24
N PRO A 415 -5.15 -21.46 6.87
CA PRO A 415 -4.74 -20.09 7.10
C PRO A 415 -3.60 -19.95 8.13
N ALA A 416 -3.35 -20.95 8.98
CA ALA A 416 -2.25 -20.91 9.93
C ALA A 416 -0.92 -21.31 9.26
N ALA A 417 -0.94 -22.37 8.46
CA ALA A 417 0.24 -22.83 7.71
C ALA A 417 0.48 -22.01 6.42
N GLU A 418 -0.49 -21.24 5.97
CA GLU A 418 -0.50 -20.51 4.68
C GLU A 418 -0.14 -21.38 3.49
N ARG A 419 -0.87 -22.51 3.37
CA ARG A 419 -0.71 -23.50 2.30
C ARG A 419 -2.06 -24.15 1.97
N PHE A 420 -2.17 -24.67 0.77
CA PHE A 420 -3.31 -25.47 0.41
C PHE A 420 -3.21 -26.85 1.04
N VAL A 421 -4.35 -27.41 1.46
CA VAL A 421 -4.40 -28.73 2.10
C VAL A 421 -4.35 -29.80 1.03
N ASP A 422 -3.30 -30.63 1.05
CA ASP A 422 -3.08 -31.75 0.14
C ASP A 422 -3.08 -31.39 -1.35
N ASP A 423 -2.57 -30.19 -1.71
CA ASP A 423 -2.64 -29.66 -3.07
C ASP A 423 -1.33 -28.94 -3.50
N ALA A 424 -0.34 -29.75 -3.87
CA ALA A 424 0.96 -29.26 -4.30
C ALA A 424 0.92 -28.44 -5.62
N GLU A 425 -0.09 -28.62 -6.48
CA GLU A 425 -0.25 -27.83 -7.69
C GLU A 425 -0.68 -26.39 -7.35
N ALA A 426 -1.64 -26.27 -6.43
CA ALA A 426 -2.08 -24.96 -5.96
C ALA A 426 -0.97 -24.26 -5.14
N ASP A 427 -0.23 -24.98 -4.29
CA ASP A 427 0.88 -24.44 -3.51
C ASP A 427 1.98 -23.82 -4.38
N ARG A 428 2.29 -24.40 -5.54
CA ARG A 428 3.25 -23.82 -6.48
C ARG A 428 2.84 -22.44 -7.01
N GLN A 429 1.55 -22.06 -6.95
CA GLN A 429 1.07 -20.78 -7.38
C GLN A 429 1.09 -19.69 -6.29
N LEU A 430 1.43 -20.08 -5.05
CA LEU A 430 1.56 -19.12 -3.92
C LEU A 430 2.78 -18.21 -4.05
N SER A 431 3.72 -18.55 -4.94
CA SER A 431 4.94 -17.77 -5.21
C SER A 431 5.25 -17.72 -6.70
N ARG A 432 6.12 -16.81 -7.08
CA ARG A 432 6.66 -16.73 -8.45
C ARG A 432 8.18 -16.56 -8.39
N PRO A 433 8.93 -17.16 -9.34
CA PRO A 433 10.38 -16.93 -9.40
C PRO A 433 10.66 -15.46 -9.77
N TYR A 434 11.63 -14.87 -9.10
CA TYR A 434 12.12 -13.55 -9.42
C TYR A 434 13.20 -13.65 -10.50
N ARG A 435 13.17 -12.75 -11.47
CA ARG A 435 14.23 -12.57 -12.47
C ARG A 435 15.49 -12.05 -11.78
N ALA A 436 16.65 -12.69 -12.04
CA ALA A 436 17.91 -12.18 -11.55
C ALA A 436 18.19 -10.75 -12.07
N PRO A 437 18.82 -9.86 -11.27
CA PRO A 437 19.43 -10.11 -9.97
C PRO A 437 18.48 -9.93 -8.75
N TRP A 438 17.18 -9.86 -8.96
CA TRP A 438 16.20 -9.57 -7.92
C TRP A 438 15.90 -10.79 -7.04
N SER A 439 15.72 -10.54 -5.75
CA SER A 439 15.32 -11.54 -4.73
C SER A 439 14.65 -10.82 -3.55
N LEU A 440 13.91 -11.57 -2.74
CA LEU A 440 13.37 -11.11 -1.45
C LEU A 440 14.33 -11.31 -0.31
#